data_7c9f5d2eb811ae35fcbbf5b938f434d9
#
_entry.id   7c9f5d2eb811ae35fcbbf5b938f434d9
#
_cell.length_a   1.000
_cell.length_b   1.000
_cell.length_c   1.000
_cell.angle_alpha   90.00
_cell.angle_beta   90.00
_cell.angle_gamma   90.00
#
_symmetry.space_group_name_H-M   'P 1'
#
loop_
_entity.id
_entity.type
_entity.pdbx_description
1 polymer ?
#
loop_
_entity_poly.entity_id
_entity_poly.type
_entity_poly.pdbx_seq_one_letter_code
_entity_poly.pdbx_strand_id
1 'polypeptide(L)'
;MQAHCPAVRFGNPPTCAGCAAGFRQLQRRRSSAAGFLRRAQPGLSGRRHVGTGVQVCSWCCRYRFRATAQSSGRKGPAEPRLVGVVATPADARCQSGGDTTMTPLASLVPGLRVGVSALFNPHDTPHARTFMRALAVARNCVPGLARVQWHFLDDGANAVRGAEVARHMIDWKADLIIGHFSSDAAVSAAALYRQAGIALLTPAATIDCLTLEHPNAFRFCPSDRQLAGDLVSWLASRQWRRVHVQADDSAHGQALCVAICEALVRAGLQRVEEPEHADVEVFAGRLKPSREHWQARRQAGSNRPLVLTDDAASPYLGCAEDQRGKTFVIGFGTPDNPGNGCHASALHQMLFAAEPHTYFRESLLMLYVLAELANGGPRAGQLLNALQHTTFNTPLGAVSFDRGELRGAMTCVWTPGPTGLTPVTR
;
A
#
# COMPACT_ATOMS: atom_id res chain seq x y z
N MET A 1 -54.13 9.55 -24.12
CA MET A 1 -53.81 8.36 -23.32
C MET A 1 -52.43 8.58 -22.73
N GLN A 2 -52.36 9.06 -21.50
CA GLN A 2 -51.15 9.28 -20.72
C GLN A 2 -50.89 8.03 -19.88
N ALA A 3 -49.74 7.39 -20.08
CA ALA A 3 -49.33 6.25 -19.29
C ALA A 3 -48.54 6.75 -18.04
N HIS A 4 -49.07 6.47 -16.86
CA HIS A 4 -48.44 6.71 -15.59
C HIS A 4 -47.34 5.63 -15.35
N CYS A 5 -46.12 6.10 -15.10
CA CYS A 5 -45.01 5.29 -14.60
C CYS A 5 -45.01 5.35 -13.06
N PRO A 6 -44.97 4.22 -12.32
CA PRO A 6 -44.93 4.26 -10.87
C PRO A 6 -43.53 4.61 -10.36
N ALA A 7 -43.50 5.52 -9.39
CA ALA A 7 -42.27 5.91 -8.67
C ALA A 7 -41.73 4.75 -7.83
N VAL A 8 -40.51 4.31 -8.14
CA VAL A 8 -39.74 3.39 -7.31
C VAL A 8 -39.20 4.15 -6.10
N ARG A 9 -39.68 3.83 -4.91
CA ARG A 9 -39.11 4.31 -3.65
C ARG A 9 -37.77 3.60 -3.42
N PHE A 10 -36.68 4.35 -3.46
CA PHE A 10 -35.37 3.88 -2.98
C PHE A 10 -35.42 3.79 -1.44
N GLY A 11 -35.35 2.56 -0.94
CA GLY A 11 -35.13 2.30 0.47
C GLY A 11 -33.76 2.79 0.90
N ASN A 12 -33.63 3.27 2.14
CA ASN A 12 -32.37 3.69 2.74
C ASN A 12 -31.32 2.57 2.61
N PRO A 13 -30.05 2.88 2.31
CA PRO A 13 -28.99 1.88 2.28
C PRO A 13 -28.83 1.25 3.68
N PRO A 14 -28.56 -0.06 3.76
CA PRO A 14 -28.34 -0.71 5.05
C PRO A 14 -27.11 -0.12 5.70
N THR A 15 -27.26 0.39 6.91
CA THR A 15 -26.14 0.74 7.79
C THR A 15 -25.30 -0.51 8.03
N CYS A 16 -23.99 -0.40 7.84
CA CYS A 16 -23.03 -1.51 7.99
C CYS A 16 -22.89 -1.91 9.47
N ALA A 17 -23.94 -2.50 10.05
CA ALA A 17 -23.99 -2.95 11.44
C ALA A 17 -22.96 -4.06 11.72
N GLY A 18 -22.49 -4.78 10.69
CA GLY A 18 -21.52 -5.86 10.82
C GLY A 18 -20.12 -5.39 11.19
N CYS A 19 -19.65 -4.27 10.62
CA CYS A 19 -18.31 -3.72 10.94
C CYS A 19 -18.24 -3.20 12.38
N ALA A 20 -19.32 -2.58 12.88
CA ALA A 20 -19.36 -2.08 14.25
C ALA A 20 -19.48 -3.19 15.31
N ALA A 21 -20.10 -4.32 14.98
CA ALA A 21 -20.25 -5.46 15.89
C ALA A 21 -18.94 -6.23 16.06
N GLY A 22 -18.18 -6.48 14.98
CA GLY A 22 -16.88 -7.13 15.03
C GLY A 22 -15.85 -6.36 15.86
N PHE A 23 -15.84 -5.04 15.70
CA PHE A 23 -14.94 -4.16 16.45
C PHE A 23 -15.26 -4.11 17.95
N ARG A 24 -16.54 -4.11 18.33
CA ARG A 24 -16.97 -4.12 19.75
C ARG A 24 -16.72 -5.48 20.41
N GLN A 25 -16.77 -6.58 19.67
CA GLN A 25 -16.51 -7.92 20.21
C GLN A 25 -15.02 -8.15 20.47
N LEU A 26 -14.14 -7.59 19.64
CA LEU A 26 -12.68 -7.58 19.85
C LEU A 26 -12.28 -6.74 21.09
N GLN A 27 -12.93 -5.60 21.32
CA GLN A 27 -12.68 -4.80 22.52
C GLN A 27 -13.16 -5.50 23.81
N ARG A 28 -14.26 -6.24 23.80
CA ARG A 28 -14.76 -6.97 24.98
C ARG A 28 -13.91 -8.20 25.35
N ARG A 29 -13.28 -8.86 24.39
CA ARG A 29 -12.39 -10.00 24.67
C ARG A 29 -11.03 -9.57 25.25
N ARG A 30 -10.56 -8.34 25.00
CA ARG A 30 -9.31 -7.81 25.60
C ARG A 30 -9.46 -7.33 27.03
N SER A 31 -10.65 -6.88 27.47
CA SER A 31 -10.88 -6.47 28.85
C SER A 31 -11.01 -7.64 29.85
N SER A 32 -11.26 -8.87 29.41
CA SER A 32 -11.30 -10.04 30.30
C SER A 32 -9.95 -10.75 30.51
N ALA A 33 -8.92 -10.43 29.71
CA ALA A 33 -7.58 -11.02 29.85
C ALA A 33 -6.62 -10.21 30.75
N ALA A 34 -7.00 -9.00 31.18
CA ALA A 34 -6.17 -8.14 32.02
C ALA A 34 -6.28 -8.41 33.54
N GLY A 35 -6.99 -9.47 33.95
CA GLY A 35 -7.31 -9.79 35.37
C GLY A 35 -6.38 -10.73 36.08
N PHE A 36 -5.32 -11.25 35.48
CA PHE A 36 -4.56 -12.36 36.11
C PHE A 36 -3.04 -12.20 36.11
N LEU A 37 -2.49 -11.07 36.49
CA LEU A 37 -1.06 -10.98 36.89
C LEU A 37 -0.82 -9.78 37.81
N ARG A 38 -1.22 -9.93 39.09
CA ARG A 38 -0.63 -9.15 40.19
C ARG A 38 -0.05 -10.14 41.22
N ARG A 39 1.29 -10.28 41.22
CA ARG A 39 2.18 -10.47 42.37
C ARG A 39 3.60 -10.72 41.89
N ALA A 40 4.45 -9.74 42.09
CA ALA A 40 5.78 -9.81 42.69
C ALA A 40 6.58 -8.53 42.35
N GLN A 41 6.81 -7.70 43.32
CA GLN A 41 7.99 -6.84 43.46
C GLN A 41 8.96 -7.54 44.45
N PRO A 42 10.30 -7.23 44.46
CA PRO A 42 10.78 -5.87 44.76
C PRO A 42 12.10 -5.43 44.09
N GLY A 43 12.22 -4.12 43.97
CA GLY A 43 13.41 -3.34 44.31
C GLY A 43 14.64 -3.35 43.41
N LEU A 44 14.96 -2.20 42.82
CA LEU A 44 16.24 -1.50 43.00
C LEU A 44 16.22 -0.12 42.32
N SER A 45 16.72 0.82 43.06
CA SER A 45 16.91 2.25 42.82
C SER A 45 17.90 2.59 41.70
N GLY A 46 17.70 3.72 41.02
CA GLY A 46 18.85 4.42 40.45
C GLY A 46 18.64 5.27 39.22
N ARG A 47 18.51 6.59 39.45
CA ARG A 47 18.98 7.71 38.59
C ARG A 47 18.23 8.03 37.29
N ARG A 48 17.59 9.20 37.32
CA ARG A 48 17.11 10.01 36.23
C ARG A 48 18.28 10.48 35.35
N HIS A 49 18.15 10.30 34.03
CA HIS A 49 18.77 11.20 33.06
C HIS A 49 17.69 11.62 32.07
N VAL A 50 17.40 12.92 32.08
CA VAL A 50 16.65 13.62 31.05
C VAL A 50 17.60 13.78 29.88
N GLY A 51 17.34 13.08 28.78
CA GLY A 51 18.03 13.24 27.53
C GLY A 51 16.99 13.47 26.43
N THR A 52 16.84 14.72 26.01
CA THR A 52 16.11 15.09 24.80
C THR A 52 16.93 14.63 23.60
N GLY A 53 16.66 13.41 23.14
CA GLY A 53 17.25 12.85 21.94
C GLY A 53 16.18 12.70 20.86
N VAL A 54 16.19 13.60 19.88
CA VAL A 54 15.48 13.40 18.62
C VAL A 54 16.10 12.18 17.95
N GLN A 55 15.40 11.05 18.00
CA GLN A 55 15.82 9.83 17.34
C GLN A 55 15.50 9.95 15.85
N VAL A 56 16.44 10.57 15.10
CA VAL A 56 16.44 10.54 13.64
C VAL A 56 16.62 9.07 13.22
N CYS A 57 15.62 8.54 12.53
CA CYS A 57 15.63 7.18 12.03
C CYS A 57 16.93 6.90 11.26
N SER A 58 17.80 6.04 11.80
CA SER A 58 19.15 5.73 11.27
C SER A 58 19.12 5.03 9.91
N TRP A 59 17.96 4.81 9.35
CA TRP A 59 17.73 4.11 8.09
C TRP A 59 17.95 5.00 6.85
N CYS A 60 17.67 6.30 6.95
CA CYS A 60 17.86 7.24 5.82
C CYS A 60 19.33 7.57 5.53
N CYS A 61 20.27 7.33 6.48
CA CYS A 61 21.68 7.72 6.34
C CYS A 61 22.60 6.60 5.82
N ARG A 62 22.15 5.37 5.59
CA ARG A 62 23.06 4.26 5.22
C ARG A 62 23.18 3.98 3.72
N TYR A 63 22.65 4.79 2.84
CA TYR A 63 22.86 4.64 1.41
C TYR A 63 23.83 5.68 0.84
N ARG A 64 25.08 5.72 1.42
CA ARG A 64 26.25 6.21 0.69
C ARG A 64 27.03 5.00 0.19
N PHE A 65 26.88 4.67 -1.08
CA PHE A 65 27.73 3.68 -1.73
C PHE A 65 29.15 4.21 -1.81
N ARG A 66 30.06 3.62 -1.03
CA ARG A 66 31.52 3.69 -1.26
C ARG A 66 31.91 2.36 -1.90
N ALA A 67 32.18 2.37 -3.18
CA ALA A 67 32.88 1.30 -3.83
C ALA A 67 34.38 1.43 -3.48
N THR A 68 34.86 0.59 -2.56
CA THR A 68 36.30 0.36 -2.37
C THR A 68 36.64 -0.99 -2.94
N ALA A 69 37.37 -1.02 -4.05
CA ALA A 69 38.00 -2.21 -4.56
C ALA A 69 39.18 -2.55 -3.67
N GLN A 70 39.13 -3.72 -3.00
CA GLN A 70 40.33 -4.37 -2.47
C GLN A 70 40.70 -5.53 -3.39
N SER A 71 41.90 -5.42 -4.00
CA SER A 71 42.57 -6.47 -4.75
C SER A 71 43.18 -7.46 -3.79
N SER A 72 42.79 -8.74 -3.84
CA SER A 72 43.61 -9.85 -3.39
C SER A 72 43.50 -10.98 -4.43
N GLY A 73 44.64 -11.35 -4.98
CA GLY A 73 44.75 -12.26 -6.09
C GLY A 73 44.38 -13.71 -5.76
N ARG A 74 43.61 -14.30 -6.68
CA ARG A 74 43.68 -15.73 -7.03
C ARG A 74 43.11 -15.91 -8.44
N LYS A 75 43.80 -16.70 -9.23
CA LYS A 75 43.50 -17.01 -10.63
C LYS A 75 42.25 -17.87 -10.75
N GLY A 76 41.29 -17.44 -11.61
CA GLY A 76 40.11 -18.16 -12.08
C GLY A 76 39.58 -17.50 -13.36
N PRO A 77 38.80 -18.14 -14.23
CA PRO A 77 38.63 -17.78 -15.64
C PRO A 77 37.78 -16.50 -15.87
N ALA A 78 38.07 -15.89 -17.02
CA ALA A 78 37.72 -14.55 -17.45
C ALA A 78 36.23 -14.18 -17.38
N GLU A 79 35.90 -13.06 -16.66
CA GLU A 79 34.65 -12.33 -16.78
C GLU A 79 34.74 -11.22 -17.84
N PRO A 80 33.61 -10.84 -18.50
CA PRO A 80 33.61 -9.81 -19.53
C PRO A 80 33.82 -8.42 -18.94
N ARG A 81 34.75 -7.67 -19.55
CA ARG A 81 35.06 -6.27 -19.21
C ARG A 81 33.89 -5.34 -19.50
N LEU A 82 33.38 -4.70 -18.48
CA LEU A 82 32.56 -3.50 -18.61
C LEU A 82 33.45 -2.31 -19.00
N VAL A 83 33.17 -1.74 -20.17
CA VAL A 83 33.78 -0.48 -20.64
C VAL A 83 33.07 0.66 -19.93
N GLY A 84 33.77 1.34 -19.02
CA GLY A 84 33.27 2.52 -18.33
C GLY A 84 33.22 3.72 -19.28
N VAL A 85 32.04 4.28 -19.49
CA VAL A 85 31.89 5.60 -20.11
C VAL A 85 32.10 6.64 -19.01
N VAL A 86 33.24 7.31 -19.03
CA VAL A 86 33.53 8.49 -18.21
C VAL A 86 32.98 9.70 -18.96
N ALA A 87 31.91 10.30 -18.47
CA ALA A 87 31.47 11.61 -18.92
C ALA A 87 32.31 12.70 -18.25
N THR A 88 33.15 13.37 -19.02
CA THR A 88 33.86 14.57 -18.59
C THR A 88 32.95 15.80 -18.68
N PRO A 89 32.96 16.72 -17.71
CA PRO A 89 32.23 17.98 -17.83
C PRO A 89 32.93 18.86 -18.88
N ALA A 90 32.15 19.37 -19.84
CA ALA A 90 32.61 20.34 -20.79
C ALA A 90 32.84 21.71 -20.10
N ASP A 91 34.03 22.27 -20.28
CA ASP A 91 34.41 23.60 -19.85
C ASP A 91 33.51 24.68 -20.46
N ALA A 92 32.62 25.27 -19.66
CA ALA A 92 31.95 26.52 -19.98
C ALA A 92 32.78 27.67 -19.44
N ARG A 93 33.52 28.35 -20.35
CA ARG A 93 34.18 29.64 -20.04
C ARG A 93 33.09 30.66 -19.72
N CYS A 94 33.14 31.15 -18.50
CA CYS A 94 32.37 32.31 -18.04
C CYS A 94 32.99 33.59 -18.66
N GLN A 95 32.24 34.27 -19.56
CA GLN A 95 32.53 35.64 -19.93
C GLN A 95 31.92 36.56 -18.86
N SER A 96 32.79 37.33 -18.23
CA SER A 96 32.44 38.38 -17.27
C SER A 96 31.92 39.62 -17.99
N GLY A 97 30.74 40.08 -17.64
CA GLY A 97 30.24 41.40 -18.02
C GLY A 97 28.72 41.47 -18.01
N GLY A 98 28.14 42.13 -17.01
CA GLY A 98 26.73 42.47 -17.05
C GLY A 98 26.09 42.51 -15.66
N ASP A 99 25.64 43.65 -15.23
CA ASP A 99 24.90 44.05 -14.06
C ASP A 99 24.12 42.94 -13.36
N THR A 100 24.52 42.65 -12.14
CA THR A 100 23.79 41.74 -11.24
C THR A 100 22.66 42.51 -10.60
N THR A 101 21.55 42.72 -11.30
CA THR A 101 20.28 42.95 -10.61
C THR A 101 19.95 41.67 -9.86
N MET A 102 20.11 41.67 -8.54
CA MET A 102 19.63 40.64 -7.65
C MET A 102 18.15 40.43 -7.93
N THR A 103 17.82 39.32 -8.63
CA THR A 103 16.46 38.85 -8.70
C THR A 103 15.99 38.62 -7.26
N PRO A 104 14.89 39.27 -6.81
CA PRO A 104 14.41 39.06 -5.46
C PRO A 104 14.21 37.56 -5.27
N LEU A 105 14.76 37.01 -4.17
CA LEU A 105 14.48 35.62 -3.74
C LEU A 105 12.99 35.40 -3.93
N ALA A 106 12.64 34.60 -4.93
CA ALA A 106 11.26 34.17 -5.15
C ALA A 106 10.76 33.73 -3.79
N SER A 107 9.73 34.40 -3.28
CA SER A 107 9.13 34.14 -1.99
C SER A 107 8.94 32.62 -1.91
N LEU A 108 9.65 31.96 -0.99
CA LEU A 108 9.56 30.52 -0.77
C LEU A 108 8.10 30.23 -0.36
N VAL A 109 7.28 29.87 -1.34
CA VAL A 109 5.96 29.34 -1.03
C VAL A 109 6.24 28.12 -0.14
N PRO A 110 5.69 28.09 1.09
CA PRO A 110 5.92 26.99 2.00
C PRO A 110 5.58 25.67 1.28
N GLY A 111 6.53 24.75 1.27
CA GLY A 111 6.32 23.44 0.64
C GLY A 111 5.22 22.67 1.35
N LEU A 112 4.51 21.81 0.62
CA LEU A 112 3.46 20.95 1.15
C LEU A 112 4.04 20.00 2.23
N ARG A 113 3.44 19.98 3.42
CA ARG A 113 3.84 19.11 4.54
C ARG A 113 3.09 17.80 4.47
N VAL A 114 3.79 16.72 4.13
CA VAL A 114 3.20 15.40 3.92
C VAL A 114 3.70 14.42 4.97
N GLY A 115 2.76 13.94 5.79
CA GLY A 115 3.01 12.84 6.71
C GLY A 115 2.93 11.50 5.97
N VAL A 116 3.85 10.57 6.28
CA VAL A 116 3.81 9.19 5.78
C VAL A 116 3.76 8.24 6.96
N SER A 117 2.73 7.40 7.01
CA SER A 117 2.54 6.43 8.08
C SER A 117 2.40 5.01 7.54
N ALA A 118 3.21 4.09 8.06
CA ALA A 118 3.24 2.70 7.65
C ALA A 118 3.95 1.83 8.70
N LEU A 119 3.79 0.51 8.60
CA LEU A 119 4.72 -0.44 9.21
C LEU A 119 5.95 -0.55 8.30
N PHE A 120 7.11 -0.10 8.77
CA PHE A 120 8.34 -0.07 7.97
C PHE A 120 9.14 -1.38 7.99
N ASN A 121 8.69 -2.42 8.70
CA ASN A 121 9.31 -3.73 8.65
C ASN A 121 8.94 -4.47 7.34
N PRO A 122 9.88 -4.66 6.38
CA PRO A 122 9.57 -5.24 5.07
C PRO A 122 9.27 -6.76 5.12
N HIS A 123 9.54 -7.43 6.25
CA HIS A 123 9.26 -8.86 6.41
C HIS A 123 7.80 -9.15 6.78
N ASP A 124 7.11 -8.17 7.34
CA ASP A 124 5.74 -8.32 7.81
C ASP A 124 4.71 -7.79 6.81
N THR A 125 5.13 -6.87 5.93
CA THR A 125 4.26 -6.27 4.91
C THR A 125 5.07 -5.80 3.69
N PRO A 126 4.51 -5.85 2.46
CA PRO A 126 5.17 -5.34 1.26
C PRO A 126 5.06 -3.81 1.12
N HIS A 127 4.08 -3.17 1.77
CA HIS A 127 3.59 -1.84 1.44
C HIS A 127 4.65 -0.74 1.56
N ALA A 128 5.26 -0.58 2.73
CA ALA A 128 6.22 0.49 2.98
C ALA A 128 7.44 0.38 2.06
N ARG A 129 7.97 -0.83 1.84
CA ARG A 129 9.10 -1.04 0.93
C ARG A 129 8.74 -0.65 -0.49
N THR A 130 7.58 -1.08 -0.98
CA THR A 130 7.11 -0.76 -2.34
C THR A 130 6.87 0.73 -2.50
N PHE A 131 6.24 1.39 -1.52
CA PHE A 131 6.06 2.83 -1.52
C PHE A 131 7.40 3.58 -1.54
N MET A 132 8.38 3.20 -0.71
CA MET A 132 9.70 3.85 -0.68
C MET A 132 10.45 3.72 -2.01
N ARG A 133 10.29 2.59 -2.70
CA ARG A 133 10.82 2.40 -4.05
C ARG A 133 10.10 3.25 -5.09
N ALA A 134 8.77 3.33 -5.02
CA ALA A 134 7.97 4.22 -5.86
C ALA A 134 8.37 5.69 -5.64
N LEU A 135 8.57 6.10 -4.39
CA LEU A 135 9.05 7.46 -4.06
C LEU A 135 10.44 7.73 -4.63
N ALA A 136 11.37 6.78 -4.56
CA ALA A 136 12.69 6.92 -5.16
C ALA A 136 12.61 7.07 -6.69
N VAL A 137 11.78 6.27 -7.36
CA VAL A 137 11.53 6.39 -8.79
C VAL A 137 10.90 7.75 -9.11
N ALA A 138 9.82 8.13 -8.41
CA ALA A 138 9.11 9.38 -8.65
C ALA A 138 10.01 10.62 -8.45
N ARG A 139 10.85 10.64 -7.44
CA ARG A 139 11.79 11.76 -7.22
C ARG A 139 12.79 11.98 -8.35
N ASN A 140 13.07 10.96 -9.15
CA ASN A 140 13.90 11.10 -10.35
C ASN A 140 13.12 11.60 -11.58
N CYS A 141 11.79 11.48 -11.58
CA CYS A 141 10.95 11.79 -12.76
C CYS A 141 10.03 13.01 -12.53
N VAL A 142 9.80 13.42 -11.27
CA VAL A 142 8.73 14.36 -10.89
C VAL A 142 9.28 15.51 -10.05
N PRO A 143 9.66 16.65 -10.68
CA PRO A 143 10.28 17.77 -9.97
C PRO A 143 9.43 18.37 -8.84
N GLY A 144 8.08 18.31 -8.96
CA GLY A 144 7.15 18.83 -7.94
C GLY A 144 7.34 18.23 -6.56
N LEU A 145 7.84 16.99 -6.47
CA LEU A 145 8.11 16.33 -5.19
C LEU A 145 9.30 16.93 -4.41
N ALA A 146 10.16 17.72 -5.05
CA ALA A 146 11.24 18.43 -4.38
C ALA A 146 10.73 19.51 -3.41
N ARG A 147 9.50 19.99 -3.59
CA ARG A 147 8.85 20.99 -2.73
C ARG A 147 8.12 20.39 -1.54
N VAL A 148 8.08 19.07 -1.40
CA VAL A 148 7.38 18.37 -0.35
C VAL A 148 8.28 18.21 0.88
N GLN A 149 7.76 18.62 2.04
CA GLN A 149 8.35 18.33 3.34
C GLN A 149 7.79 17.02 3.86
N TRP A 150 8.66 16.03 4.02
CA TRP A 150 8.27 14.68 4.41
C TRP A 150 8.47 14.41 5.89
N HIS A 151 7.49 13.77 6.53
CA HIS A 151 7.58 13.27 7.89
C HIS A 151 7.12 11.83 7.96
N PHE A 152 8.00 10.90 8.37
CA PHE A 152 7.73 9.45 8.38
C PHE A 152 7.57 8.95 9.81
N LEU A 153 6.46 8.26 10.09
CA LEU A 153 6.20 7.62 11.39
C LEU A 153 5.73 6.19 11.19
N ASP A 154 6.22 5.29 12.05
CA ASP A 154 5.83 3.89 12.05
C ASP A 154 4.58 3.67 12.89
N ASP A 155 3.49 3.15 12.28
CA ASP A 155 2.21 2.86 12.94
C ASP A 155 2.08 1.39 13.39
N GLY A 156 3.09 0.56 13.12
CA GLY A 156 3.11 -0.85 13.49
C GLY A 156 1.98 -1.68 12.89
N ALA A 157 1.27 -1.18 11.86
CA ALA A 157 0.04 -1.76 11.34
C ALA A 157 -0.99 -2.06 12.44
N ASN A 158 -1.07 -1.19 13.44
CA ASN A 158 -1.88 -1.37 14.65
C ASN A 158 -2.84 -0.18 14.86
N ALA A 159 -4.10 -0.45 15.20
CA ALA A 159 -5.12 0.57 15.35
C ALA A 159 -4.81 1.62 16.43
N VAL A 160 -4.28 1.20 17.59
CA VAL A 160 -3.95 2.12 18.71
C VAL A 160 -2.83 3.04 18.28
N ARG A 161 -1.75 2.47 17.76
CA ARG A 161 -0.58 3.23 17.31
C ARG A 161 -0.89 4.09 16.09
N GLY A 162 -1.78 3.64 15.19
CA GLY A 162 -2.30 4.45 14.08
C GLY A 162 -2.97 5.74 14.56
N ALA A 163 -3.80 5.66 15.59
CA ALA A 163 -4.43 6.83 16.19
C ALA A 163 -3.42 7.75 16.91
N GLU A 164 -2.38 7.21 17.56
CA GLU A 164 -1.30 7.99 18.15
C GLU A 164 -0.50 8.75 17.09
N VAL A 165 -0.10 8.06 16.03
CA VAL A 165 0.59 8.66 14.87
C VAL A 165 -0.25 9.76 14.25
N ALA A 166 -1.58 9.55 14.13
CA ALA A 166 -2.46 10.57 13.58
C ALA A 166 -2.42 11.89 14.41
N ARG A 167 -2.43 11.79 15.73
CA ARG A 167 -2.31 12.99 16.60
C ARG A 167 -0.96 13.68 16.40
N HIS A 168 0.15 12.93 16.33
CA HIS A 168 1.46 13.50 16.06
C HIS A 168 1.54 14.22 14.69
N MET A 169 0.93 13.65 13.66
CA MET A 169 0.87 14.27 12.33
C MET A 169 0.03 15.57 12.34
N ILE A 170 -1.08 15.58 13.07
CA ILE A 170 -1.92 16.78 13.27
C ILE A 170 -1.15 17.85 14.02
N ASP A 171 -0.45 17.51 15.10
CA ASP A 171 0.38 18.43 15.88
C ASP A 171 1.55 18.99 15.05
N TRP A 172 2.14 18.17 14.17
CA TRP A 172 3.15 18.59 13.21
C TRP A 172 2.57 19.51 12.11
N LYS A 173 1.25 19.69 12.05
CA LYS A 173 0.54 20.49 11.02
C LYS A 173 0.73 19.93 9.62
N ALA A 174 0.57 18.63 9.45
CA ALA A 174 0.52 18.02 8.13
C ALA A 174 -0.60 18.62 7.30
N ASP A 175 -0.34 18.90 6.02
CA ASP A 175 -1.34 19.33 5.05
C ASP A 175 -2.07 18.13 4.44
N LEU A 176 -1.37 16.98 4.33
CA LEU A 176 -1.84 15.76 3.72
C LEU A 176 -1.13 14.55 4.33
N ILE A 177 -1.83 13.42 4.40
CA ILE A 177 -1.26 12.15 4.88
C ILE A 177 -1.23 11.13 3.74
N ILE A 178 -0.11 10.43 3.62
CA ILE A 178 0.05 9.19 2.84
C ILE A 178 0.16 8.02 3.80
N GLY A 179 -0.67 7.03 3.64
CA GLY A 179 -0.79 5.90 4.56
C GLY A 179 -2.17 5.94 5.17
N HIS A 180 -2.39 5.45 6.29
CA HIS A 180 -1.86 4.26 6.91
C HIS A 180 -2.08 3.08 5.96
N PHE A 181 -1.06 2.25 5.74
CA PHE A 181 -1.18 1.24 4.68
C PHE A 181 -1.94 0.00 5.14
N SER A 182 -1.99 -0.28 6.44
CA SER A 182 -2.87 -1.32 6.96
C SER A 182 -4.27 -0.79 7.26
N SER A 183 -5.29 -1.60 6.98
CA SER A 183 -6.70 -1.27 7.26
C SER A 183 -6.95 -0.94 8.73
N ASP A 184 -6.34 -1.66 9.68
CA ASP A 184 -6.49 -1.41 11.11
C ASP A 184 -6.03 0.00 11.52
N ALA A 185 -4.85 0.41 11.06
CA ALA A 185 -4.31 1.73 11.36
C ALA A 185 -5.06 2.84 10.60
N ALA A 186 -5.42 2.59 9.32
CA ALA A 186 -6.11 3.55 8.48
C ALA A 186 -7.48 3.96 9.05
N VAL A 187 -8.32 2.99 9.41
CA VAL A 187 -9.66 3.25 9.96
C VAL A 187 -9.57 4.01 11.28
N SER A 188 -8.63 3.64 12.17
CA SER A 188 -8.48 4.31 13.46
C SER A 188 -7.98 5.76 13.36
N ALA A 189 -7.20 6.07 12.32
CA ALA A 189 -6.64 7.40 12.08
C ALA A 189 -7.56 8.33 11.28
N ALA A 190 -8.35 7.78 10.33
CA ALA A 190 -9.14 8.54 9.36
C ALA A 190 -10.11 9.53 10.01
N ALA A 191 -10.77 9.14 11.10
CA ALA A 191 -11.69 10.02 11.84
C ALA A 191 -10.97 11.23 12.44
N LEU A 192 -9.74 11.04 12.96
CA LEU A 192 -8.93 12.12 13.53
C LEU A 192 -8.50 13.11 12.45
N TYR A 193 -8.03 12.62 11.32
CA TYR A 193 -7.68 13.46 10.17
C TYR A 193 -8.89 14.20 9.60
N ARG A 194 -10.08 13.55 9.57
CA ARG A 194 -11.32 14.22 9.16
C ARG A 194 -11.64 15.42 10.05
N GLN A 195 -11.56 15.27 11.37
CA GLN A 195 -11.79 16.36 12.33
C GLN A 195 -10.80 17.51 12.14
N ALA A 196 -9.57 17.20 11.74
CA ALA A 196 -8.53 18.20 11.45
C ALA A 196 -8.59 18.77 10.01
N GLY A 197 -9.51 18.32 9.16
CA GLY A 197 -9.62 18.76 7.77
C GLY A 197 -8.48 18.27 6.86
N ILE A 198 -7.80 17.18 7.24
CA ILE A 198 -6.64 16.64 6.54
C ILE A 198 -7.06 15.48 5.63
N ALA A 199 -6.61 15.50 4.38
CA ALA A 199 -6.80 14.40 3.43
C ALA A 199 -5.89 13.20 3.78
N LEU A 200 -6.44 11.99 3.66
CA LEU A 200 -5.75 10.72 3.84
C LEU A 200 -5.71 9.97 2.51
N LEU A 201 -4.53 9.77 1.95
CA LEU A 201 -4.29 9.01 0.72
C LEU A 201 -3.68 7.67 1.05
N THR A 202 -4.24 6.59 0.54
CA THR A 202 -3.70 5.25 0.76
C THR A 202 -3.55 4.45 -0.54
N PRO A 203 -2.37 3.83 -0.78
CA PRO A 203 -2.20 2.94 -1.92
C PRO A 203 -2.54 1.48 -1.61
N ALA A 204 -2.89 1.13 -0.35
CA ALA A 204 -2.90 -0.24 0.11
C ALA A 204 -4.06 -0.64 1.05
N ALA A 205 -4.62 0.27 1.85
CA ALA A 205 -5.72 -0.09 2.75
C ALA A 205 -7.01 -0.35 1.97
N THR A 206 -7.43 -1.62 1.91
CA THR A 206 -8.53 -2.10 1.04
C THR A 206 -9.91 -2.07 1.70
N ILE A 207 -9.99 -2.00 3.02
CA ILE A 207 -11.25 -2.12 3.77
C ILE A 207 -12.31 -1.09 3.34
N ASP A 208 -13.52 -1.55 3.02
CA ASP A 208 -14.58 -0.72 2.43
C ASP A 208 -15.01 0.45 3.33
N CYS A 209 -15.10 0.25 4.65
CA CYS A 209 -15.56 1.30 5.56
C CYS A 209 -14.64 2.53 5.59
N LEU A 210 -13.38 2.41 5.16
CA LEU A 210 -12.44 3.54 5.14
C LEU A 210 -12.97 4.71 4.30
N THR A 211 -13.42 4.48 3.09
CA THR A 211 -13.94 5.53 2.19
C THR A 211 -15.44 5.76 2.38
N LEU A 212 -16.20 4.71 2.75
CA LEU A 212 -17.64 4.83 3.02
C LEU A 212 -17.95 5.72 4.23
N GLU A 213 -17.14 5.67 5.28
CA GLU A 213 -17.37 6.41 6.53
C GLU A 213 -16.52 7.69 6.63
N HIS A 214 -15.44 7.81 5.83
CA HIS A 214 -14.48 8.90 5.91
C HIS A 214 -14.30 9.60 4.56
N PRO A 215 -15.06 10.65 4.25
CA PRO A 215 -15.00 11.37 2.98
C PRO A 215 -13.68 12.12 2.74
N ASN A 216 -12.79 12.16 3.72
CA ASN A 216 -11.41 12.66 3.60
C ASN A 216 -10.39 11.57 3.22
N ALA A 217 -10.81 10.31 3.08
CA ALA A 217 -9.97 9.21 2.65
C ALA A 217 -10.08 8.97 1.15
N PHE A 218 -8.93 8.80 0.48
CA PHE A 218 -8.80 8.54 -0.95
C PHE A 218 -7.94 7.31 -1.16
N ARG A 219 -8.53 6.28 -1.76
CA ARG A 219 -7.89 5.00 -2.00
C ARG A 219 -7.45 4.86 -3.45
N PHE A 220 -6.19 4.49 -3.66
CA PHE A 220 -5.60 4.26 -4.98
C PHE A 220 -5.60 2.78 -5.41
N CYS A 221 -5.84 1.87 -4.48
CA CYS A 221 -6.00 0.44 -4.74
C CYS A 221 -7.48 0.04 -4.85
N PRO A 222 -7.80 -1.16 -5.35
CA PRO A 222 -9.14 -1.72 -5.26
C PRO A 222 -9.63 -1.83 -3.81
N SER A 223 -10.95 -1.71 -3.60
CA SER A 223 -11.58 -2.01 -2.31
C SER A 223 -11.74 -3.51 -2.09
N ASP A 224 -11.98 -3.94 -0.84
CA ASP A 224 -12.26 -5.34 -0.50
C ASP A 224 -13.41 -5.89 -1.34
N ARG A 225 -14.46 -5.11 -1.54
CA ARG A 225 -15.62 -5.49 -2.37
C ARG A 225 -15.26 -5.67 -3.84
N GLN A 226 -14.41 -4.79 -4.40
CA GLN A 226 -13.94 -4.92 -5.78
C GLN A 226 -13.01 -6.13 -5.91
N LEU A 227 -12.05 -6.27 -5.02
CA LEU A 227 -11.09 -7.38 -4.99
C LEU A 227 -11.82 -8.73 -4.89
N ALA A 228 -12.81 -8.83 -3.99
CA ALA A 228 -13.65 -10.02 -3.83
C ALA A 228 -14.48 -10.32 -5.08
N GLY A 229 -15.06 -9.30 -5.72
CA GLY A 229 -15.83 -9.47 -6.96
C GLY A 229 -14.97 -9.97 -8.11
N ASP A 230 -13.78 -9.39 -8.29
CA ASP A 230 -12.83 -9.78 -9.32
C ASP A 230 -12.28 -11.19 -9.07
N LEU A 231 -11.95 -11.52 -7.81
CA LEU A 231 -11.54 -12.87 -7.40
C LEU A 231 -12.62 -13.88 -7.77
N VAL A 232 -13.87 -13.68 -7.33
CA VAL A 232 -14.95 -14.62 -7.56
C VAL A 232 -15.26 -14.78 -9.05
N SER A 233 -15.20 -13.70 -9.83
CA SER A 233 -15.31 -13.74 -11.29
C SER A 233 -14.22 -14.60 -11.92
N TRP A 234 -12.98 -14.46 -11.43
CA TRP A 234 -11.87 -15.28 -11.88
C TRP A 234 -12.03 -16.75 -11.48
N LEU A 235 -12.47 -17.06 -10.24
CA LEU A 235 -12.76 -18.43 -9.81
C LEU A 235 -13.83 -19.08 -10.71
N ALA A 236 -14.89 -18.35 -11.01
CA ALA A 236 -15.95 -18.81 -11.92
C ALA A 236 -15.43 -19.13 -13.33
N SER A 237 -14.51 -18.31 -13.87
CA SER A 237 -13.86 -18.54 -15.17
C SER A 237 -13.01 -19.82 -15.19
N ARG A 238 -12.50 -20.24 -14.03
CA ARG A 238 -11.78 -21.51 -13.84
C ARG A 238 -12.69 -22.70 -13.61
N GLN A 239 -14.01 -22.48 -13.62
CA GLN A 239 -15.03 -23.51 -13.32
C GLN A 239 -14.95 -24.06 -11.88
N TRP A 240 -14.30 -23.37 -10.96
CA TRP A 240 -14.29 -23.70 -9.54
C TRP A 240 -15.57 -23.20 -8.89
N ARG A 241 -16.43 -24.12 -8.48
CA ARG A 241 -17.78 -23.82 -7.99
C ARG A 241 -17.90 -23.92 -6.48
N ARG A 242 -17.09 -24.78 -5.84
CA ARG A 242 -17.07 -25.00 -4.40
C ARG A 242 -15.82 -24.39 -3.83
N VAL A 243 -15.98 -23.39 -2.96
CA VAL A 243 -14.91 -22.57 -2.45
C VAL A 243 -14.83 -22.67 -0.94
N HIS A 244 -13.70 -23.12 -0.41
CA HIS A 244 -13.39 -23.02 1.02
C HIS A 244 -12.67 -21.70 1.28
N VAL A 245 -13.19 -20.88 2.23
CA VAL A 245 -12.63 -19.56 2.54
C VAL A 245 -12.21 -19.50 3.99
N GLN A 246 -10.95 -19.15 4.22
CA GLN A 246 -10.37 -18.91 5.54
C GLN A 246 -9.77 -17.50 5.60
N ALA A 247 -9.63 -16.97 6.82
CA ALA A 247 -8.96 -15.68 7.08
C ALA A 247 -8.02 -15.77 8.27
N ASP A 248 -7.04 -14.85 8.30
CA ASP A 248 -6.27 -14.61 9.52
C ASP A 248 -7.07 -13.77 10.53
N ASP A 249 -6.49 -13.52 11.70
CA ASP A 249 -7.14 -12.77 12.80
C ASP A 249 -7.08 -11.24 12.61
N SER A 250 -6.55 -10.74 11.51
CA SER A 250 -6.48 -9.30 11.24
C SER A 250 -7.84 -8.74 10.81
N ALA A 251 -8.07 -7.44 11.06
CA ALA A 251 -9.27 -6.78 10.56
C ALA A 251 -9.35 -6.81 9.03
N HIS A 252 -8.20 -6.70 8.35
CA HIS A 252 -8.09 -6.84 6.90
C HIS A 252 -8.56 -8.22 6.43
N GLY A 253 -7.98 -9.32 6.96
CA GLY A 253 -8.35 -10.68 6.53
C GLY A 253 -9.82 -11.00 6.80
N GLN A 254 -10.34 -10.61 7.97
CA GLN A 254 -11.74 -10.84 8.36
C GLN A 254 -12.71 -10.04 7.45
N ALA A 255 -12.43 -8.77 7.18
CA ALA A 255 -13.28 -7.94 6.31
C ALA A 255 -13.29 -8.48 4.88
N LEU A 256 -12.12 -8.82 4.34
CA LEU A 256 -12.00 -9.38 2.99
C LEU A 256 -12.67 -10.76 2.86
N CYS A 257 -12.57 -11.61 3.90
CA CYS A 257 -13.29 -12.90 3.95
C CYS A 257 -14.81 -12.69 3.85
N VAL A 258 -15.37 -11.74 4.58
CA VAL A 258 -16.79 -11.37 4.50
C VAL A 258 -17.14 -10.92 3.08
N ALA A 259 -16.36 -10.01 2.49
CA ALA A 259 -16.59 -9.53 1.13
C ALA A 259 -16.54 -10.66 0.08
N ILE A 260 -15.61 -11.62 0.24
CA ILE A 260 -15.50 -12.80 -0.63
C ILE A 260 -16.74 -13.68 -0.48
N CYS A 261 -17.18 -13.99 0.75
CA CYS A 261 -18.39 -14.80 0.98
C CYS A 261 -19.64 -14.18 0.36
N GLU A 262 -19.82 -12.85 0.50
CA GLU A 262 -20.90 -12.12 -0.15
C GLU A 262 -20.80 -12.16 -1.69
N ALA A 263 -19.60 -12.04 -2.24
CA ALA A 263 -19.38 -12.14 -3.68
C ALA A 263 -19.68 -13.54 -4.22
N LEU A 264 -19.32 -14.61 -3.48
CA LEU A 264 -19.67 -16.00 -3.83
C LEU A 264 -21.18 -16.18 -3.93
N VAL A 265 -21.94 -15.68 -2.94
CA VAL A 265 -23.42 -15.74 -2.96
C VAL A 265 -23.98 -15.03 -4.20
N ARG A 266 -23.51 -13.80 -4.49
CA ARG A 266 -23.95 -13.03 -5.66
C ARG A 266 -23.67 -13.74 -6.99
N ALA A 267 -22.55 -14.49 -7.06
CA ALA A 267 -22.14 -15.21 -8.26
C ALA A 267 -22.71 -16.64 -8.36
N GLY A 268 -23.49 -17.09 -7.38
CA GLY A 268 -24.04 -18.45 -7.33
C GLY A 268 -22.96 -19.54 -7.14
N LEU A 269 -21.82 -19.20 -6.52
CA LEU A 269 -20.80 -20.15 -6.12
C LEU A 269 -21.07 -20.63 -4.69
N GLN A 270 -20.75 -21.88 -4.41
CA GLN A 270 -20.99 -22.50 -3.11
C GLN A 270 -19.79 -22.31 -2.19
N ARG A 271 -19.98 -21.69 -1.03
CA ARG A 271 -19.03 -21.80 0.08
C ARG A 271 -19.16 -23.17 0.73
N VAL A 272 -18.04 -23.82 1.01
CA VAL A 272 -17.98 -25.10 1.74
C VAL A 272 -17.14 -24.93 3.00
N GLU A 273 -17.55 -25.59 4.09
CA GLU A 273 -16.85 -25.47 5.38
C GLU A 273 -15.61 -26.37 5.42
N GLU A 274 -15.71 -27.58 4.84
CA GLU A 274 -14.61 -28.55 4.84
C GLU A 274 -13.77 -28.39 3.58
N PRO A 275 -12.46 -28.18 3.71
CA PRO A 275 -11.56 -27.98 2.57
C PRO A 275 -11.56 -29.17 1.61
N GLU A 276 -11.82 -30.41 2.09
CA GLU A 276 -11.87 -31.61 1.26
C GLU A 276 -12.98 -31.58 0.20
N HIS A 277 -14.04 -30.84 0.45
CA HIS A 277 -15.17 -30.70 -0.47
C HIS A 277 -15.00 -29.52 -1.45
N ALA A 278 -13.94 -28.74 -1.32
CA ALA A 278 -13.71 -27.56 -2.15
C ALA A 278 -13.00 -27.91 -3.46
N ASP A 279 -13.32 -27.18 -4.52
CA ASP A 279 -12.57 -27.16 -5.77
C ASP A 279 -11.31 -26.29 -5.62
N VAL A 280 -11.39 -25.26 -4.79
CA VAL A 280 -10.32 -24.30 -4.50
C VAL A 280 -10.43 -23.79 -3.06
N GLU A 281 -9.29 -23.48 -2.45
CA GLU A 281 -9.22 -22.81 -1.17
C GLU A 281 -8.78 -21.37 -1.37
N VAL A 282 -9.37 -20.44 -0.60
CA VAL A 282 -9.00 -19.02 -0.54
C VAL A 282 -8.59 -18.69 0.88
N PHE A 283 -7.42 -18.09 1.04
CA PHE A 283 -6.94 -17.58 2.32
C PHE A 283 -6.79 -16.06 2.25
N ALA A 284 -7.61 -15.36 3.02
CA ALA A 284 -7.59 -13.91 3.15
C ALA A 284 -6.77 -13.51 4.38
N GLY A 285 -5.68 -12.76 4.18
CA GLY A 285 -4.84 -12.38 5.30
C GLY A 285 -3.58 -11.62 4.93
N ARG A 286 -2.88 -11.16 5.96
CA ARG A 286 -1.61 -10.46 5.83
C ARG A 286 -0.51 -11.37 5.30
N LEU A 287 0.58 -10.78 4.81
CA LEU A 287 1.71 -11.51 4.20
C LEU A 287 2.25 -12.66 5.06
N LYS A 288 2.50 -12.41 6.38
CA LYS A 288 3.09 -13.44 7.24
C LYS A 288 2.16 -14.63 7.46
N PRO A 289 0.88 -14.46 7.89
CA PRO A 289 -0.06 -15.58 7.98
C PRO A 289 -0.29 -16.28 6.64
N SER A 290 -0.38 -15.56 5.54
CA SER A 290 -0.54 -16.14 4.19
C SER A 290 0.65 -17.04 3.83
N ARG A 291 1.87 -16.61 4.13
CA ARG A 291 3.09 -17.39 3.91
C ARG A 291 3.13 -18.64 4.78
N GLU A 292 2.76 -18.51 6.06
CA GLU A 292 2.71 -19.64 7.00
C GLU A 292 1.66 -20.67 6.56
N HIS A 293 0.46 -20.22 6.17
CA HIS A 293 -0.59 -21.08 5.64
C HIS A 293 -0.14 -21.80 4.36
N TRP A 294 0.44 -21.08 3.40
CA TRP A 294 0.96 -21.67 2.17
C TRP A 294 2.04 -22.72 2.44
N GLN A 295 3.00 -22.45 3.34
CA GLN A 295 4.05 -23.38 3.70
C GLN A 295 3.50 -24.63 4.38
N ALA A 296 2.55 -24.49 5.31
CA ALA A 296 1.91 -25.61 5.98
C ALA A 296 1.18 -26.54 4.98
N ARG A 297 0.46 -25.97 4.02
CA ARG A 297 -0.19 -26.74 2.95
C ARG A 297 0.80 -27.51 2.07
N ARG A 298 1.92 -26.90 1.71
CA ARG A 298 2.99 -27.56 0.96
C ARG A 298 3.57 -28.73 1.73
N GLN A 299 3.85 -28.55 3.02
CA GLN A 299 4.35 -29.62 3.90
C GLN A 299 3.35 -30.78 4.02
N ALA A 300 2.04 -30.47 4.06
CA ALA A 300 0.98 -31.46 4.06
C ALA A 300 0.75 -32.14 2.69
N GLY A 301 1.48 -31.76 1.66
CA GLY A 301 1.36 -32.34 0.31
C GLY A 301 0.05 -32.02 -0.39
N SER A 302 -0.67 -30.98 0.00
CA SER A 302 -1.94 -30.61 -0.63
C SER A 302 -1.75 -30.18 -2.07
N ASN A 303 -2.50 -30.82 -2.99
CA ASN A 303 -2.52 -30.50 -4.42
C ASN A 303 -3.73 -29.65 -4.84
N ARG A 304 -4.63 -29.30 -3.91
CA ARG A 304 -5.79 -28.47 -4.22
C ARG A 304 -5.31 -27.05 -4.54
N PRO A 305 -5.91 -26.37 -5.54
CA PRO A 305 -5.61 -24.98 -5.83
C PRO A 305 -5.81 -24.09 -4.59
N LEU A 306 -4.89 -23.18 -4.37
CA LEU A 306 -4.93 -22.17 -3.30
C LEU A 306 -4.86 -20.79 -3.92
N VAL A 307 -5.73 -19.88 -3.47
CA VAL A 307 -5.64 -18.45 -3.77
C VAL A 307 -5.39 -17.69 -2.48
N LEU A 308 -4.32 -16.92 -2.47
CA LEU A 308 -3.98 -15.95 -1.42
C LEU A 308 -4.44 -14.56 -1.85
N THR A 309 -4.59 -13.65 -0.89
CA THR A 309 -5.03 -12.29 -1.16
C THR A 309 -3.87 -11.30 -1.29
N ASP A 310 -4.16 -10.05 -1.53
CA ASP A 310 -3.28 -8.97 -1.99
C ASP A 310 -1.99 -8.78 -1.19
N ASP A 311 -2.03 -8.89 0.13
CA ASP A 311 -0.83 -8.79 0.97
C ASP A 311 0.20 -9.89 0.68
N ALA A 312 -0.25 -11.06 0.20
CA ALA A 312 0.63 -12.14 -0.23
C ALA A 312 1.30 -11.87 -1.59
N ALA A 313 0.87 -10.87 -2.35
CA ALA A 313 1.48 -10.46 -3.61
C ALA A 313 2.84 -9.77 -3.38
N SER A 314 3.77 -10.48 -2.78
CA SER A 314 5.07 -9.99 -2.32
C SER A 314 6.18 -10.98 -2.66
N PRO A 315 7.40 -10.50 -2.99
CA PRO A 315 8.57 -11.37 -3.13
C PRO A 315 8.90 -12.15 -1.84
N TYR A 316 8.42 -11.66 -0.69
CA TYR A 316 8.59 -12.34 0.60
C TYR A 316 7.61 -13.49 0.85
N LEU A 317 6.64 -13.71 -0.04
CA LEU A 317 5.87 -14.96 -0.03
C LEU A 317 6.80 -16.16 -0.21
N GLY A 318 7.73 -16.05 -1.14
CA GLY A 318 8.69 -17.08 -1.50
C GLY A 318 8.59 -17.47 -2.97
N CYS A 319 9.57 -18.25 -3.42
CA CYS A 319 9.64 -18.78 -4.79
C CYS A 319 9.37 -20.30 -4.75
N ALA A 320 8.58 -20.81 -5.68
CA ALA A 320 8.31 -22.23 -5.79
C ALA A 320 7.76 -22.57 -7.18
N GLU A 321 8.60 -23.09 -8.05
CA GLU A 321 8.21 -23.48 -9.40
C GLU A 321 7.20 -24.65 -9.40
N ASP A 322 7.33 -25.56 -8.44
CA ASP A 322 6.40 -26.68 -8.23
C ASP A 322 4.97 -26.23 -7.88
N GLN A 323 4.77 -24.98 -7.49
CA GLN A 323 3.47 -24.38 -7.15
C GLN A 323 2.86 -23.58 -8.30
N ARG A 324 3.54 -23.47 -9.43
CA ARG A 324 3.00 -22.81 -10.61
C ARG A 324 1.72 -23.51 -11.06
N GLY A 325 0.63 -22.76 -11.21
CA GLY A 325 -0.69 -23.32 -11.56
C GLY A 325 -1.44 -24.02 -10.43
N LYS A 326 -0.86 -24.11 -9.22
CA LYS A 326 -1.53 -24.63 -8.02
C LYS A 326 -1.76 -23.55 -6.97
N THR A 327 -0.87 -22.58 -6.88
CA THR A 327 -1.00 -21.44 -5.98
C THR A 327 -1.13 -20.16 -6.79
N PHE A 328 -2.07 -19.33 -6.39
CA PHE A 328 -2.36 -18.05 -7.01
C PHE A 328 -2.42 -16.97 -5.93
N VAL A 329 -2.20 -15.73 -6.34
CA VAL A 329 -2.36 -14.56 -5.47
C VAL A 329 -3.17 -13.54 -6.24
N ILE A 330 -4.32 -13.11 -5.72
CA ILE A 330 -5.00 -11.95 -6.27
C ILE A 330 -4.41 -10.69 -5.64
N GLY A 331 -3.98 -9.77 -6.47
CA GLY A 331 -3.37 -8.52 -6.04
C GLY A 331 -3.73 -7.40 -7.02
N PHE A 332 -2.92 -6.37 -7.05
CA PHE A 332 -3.18 -5.19 -7.87
C PHE A 332 -2.41 -5.25 -9.19
N GLY A 333 -2.83 -4.44 -10.15
CA GLY A 333 -2.26 -4.42 -11.49
C GLY A 333 -0.79 -3.98 -11.53
N THR A 334 -0.08 -4.38 -12.59
CA THR A 334 1.29 -3.94 -12.86
C THR A 334 1.33 -2.49 -13.37
N PRO A 335 2.47 -1.77 -13.19
CA PRO A 335 2.61 -0.41 -13.69
C PRO A 335 2.61 -0.31 -15.22
N ASP A 336 2.92 -1.40 -15.91
CA ASP A 336 3.18 -1.34 -17.34
C ASP A 336 1.90 -1.50 -18.16
N ASN A 337 1.43 -0.37 -18.66
CA ASN A 337 0.76 -0.34 -19.95
C ASN A 337 1.84 0.04 -20.99
N PRO A 338 2.32 -0.88 -21.83
CA PRO A 338 3.44 -0.63 -22.75
C PRO A 338 3.18 0.51 -23.74
N GLY A 339 1.96 1.04 -23.81
CA GLY A 339 1.59 2.16 -24.68
C GLY A 339 1.88 3.57 -24.12
N ASN A 340 2.10 3.74 -22.82
CA ASN A 340 2.12 5.07 -22.20
C ASN A 340 3.52 5.70 -22.02
N GLY A 341 4.59 5.09 -22.56
CA GLY A 341 5.95 5.66 -22.50
C GLY A 341 6.50 5.87 -21.08
N CYS A 342 5.88 5.27 -20.05
CA CYS A 342 6.34 5.37 -18.68
C CYS A 342 7.52 4.45 -18.46
N HIS A 343 8.72 5.03 -18.29
CA HIS A 343 9.94 4.31 -18.00
C HIS A 343 10.09 3.93 -16.51
N ALA A 344 9.01 3.95 -15.74
CA ALA A 344 9.05 3.74 -14.29
C ALA A 344 9.56 2.33 -13.92
N SER A 345 9.13 1.29 -14.66
CA SER A 345 9.63 -0.08 -14.44
C SER A 345 11.09 -0.23 -14.81
N ALA A 346 11.53 0.35 -15.93
CA ALA A 346 12.94 0.35 -16.31
C ALA A 346 13.81 1.07 -15.27
N LEU A 347 13.33 2.22 -14.76
CA LEU A 347 14.02 2.96 -13.71
C LEU A 347 14.01 2.17 -12.38
N HIS A 348 12.92 1.51 -12.04
CA HIS A 348 12.85 0.64 -10.86
C HIS A 348 13.87 -0.51 -10.98
N GLN A 349 13.91 -1.18 -12.13
CA GLN A 349 14.90 -2.24 -12.41
C GLN A 349 16.32 -1.72 -12.29
N MET A 350 16.62 -0.53 -12.83
CA MET A 350 17.94 0.08 -12.77
C MET A 350 18.34 0.43 -11.32
N LEU A 351 17.41 0.96 -10.52
CA LEU A 351 17.69 1.39 -9.14
C LEU A 351 17.76 0.22 -8.14
N PHE A 352 17.00 -0.84 -8.37
CA PHE A 352 16.78 -1.89 -7.35
C PHE A 352 17.11 -3.30 -7.83
N ALA A 353 17.52 -3.49 -9.07
CA ALA A 353 17.77 -4.79 -9.71
C ALA A 353 16.59 -5.78 -9.53
N ALA A 354 15.37 -5.28 -9.59
CA ALA A 354 14.15 -6.03 -9.39
C ALA A 354 12.98 -5.40 -10.15
N GLU A 355 12.04 -6.24 -10.59
CA GLU A 355 10.78 -5.77 -11.15
C GLU A 355 9.89 -5.11 -10.08
N PRO A 356 9.01 -4.17 -10.47
CA PRO A 356 7.98 -3.64 -9.59
C PRO A 356 6.99 -4.73 -9.15
N HIS A 357 6.50 -4.60 -7.93
CA HIS A 357 5.51 -5.51 -7.37
C HIS A 357 4.17 -4.80 -7.13
N THR A 358 3.16 -5.55 -6.69
CA THR A 358 1.89 -5.04 -6.18
C THR A 358 2.10 -3.80 -5.31
N TYR A 359 1.20 -2.84 -5.38
CA TYR A 359 1.20 -1.51 -4.75
C TYR A 359 2.17 -0.48 -5.37
N PHE A 360 3.05 -0.87 -6.29
CA PHE A 360 3.98 0.08 -6.92
C PHE A 360 3.25 1.08 -7.81
N ARG A 361 2.33 0.58 -8.66
CA ARG A 361 1.52 1.42 -9.55
C ARG A 361 0.65 2.40 -8.75
N GLU A 362 -0.03 1.91 -7.73
CA GLU A 362 -0.90 2.66 -6.84
C GLU A 362 -0.11 3.75 -6.10
N SER A 363 1.06 3.39 -5.57
CA SER A 363 1.98 4.35 -4.94
C SER A 363 2.49 5.40 -5.91
N LEU A 364 2.82 5.01 -7.14
CA LEU A 364 3.33 5.92 -8.16
C LEU A 364 2.25 6.89 -8.66
N LEU A 365 1.01 6.40 -8.90
CA LEU A 365 -0.14 7.24 -9.23
C LEU A 365 -0.39 8.29 -8.13
N MET A 366 -0.36 7.87 -6.89
CA MET A 366 -0.53 8.76 -5.73
C MET A 366 0.55 9.83 -5.68
N LEU A 367 1.80 9.48 -5.97
CA LEU A 367 2.93 10.42 -5.99
C LEU A 367 2.83 11.42 -7.15
N TYR A 368 2.31 11.02 -8.31
CA TYR A 368 2.01 11.96 -9.40
C TYR A 368 0.91 12.96 -9.01
N VAL A 369 -0.18 12.48 -8.41
CA VAL A 369 -1.26 13.36 -7.89
C VAL A 369 -0.71 14.32 -6.85
N LEU A 370 0.11 13.83 -5.91
CA LEU A 370 0.76 14.66 -4.91
C LEU A 370 1.63 15.77 -5.54
N ALA A 371 2.38 15.44 -6.58
CA ALA A 371 3.22 16.41 -7.27
C ALA A 371 2.41 17.51 -7.96
N GLU A 372 1.28 17.16 -8.57
CA GLU A 372 0.35 18.16 -9.14
C GLU A 372 -0.23 19.07 -8.04
N LEU A 373 -0.65 18.50 -6.91
CA LEU A 373 -1.11 19.26 -5.76
C LEU A 373 -0.02 20.20 -5.22
N ALA A 374 1.23 19.73 -5.12
CA ALA A 374 2.35 20.55 -4.66
C ALA A 374 2.72 21.68 -5.63
N ASN A 375 2.53 21.48 -6.94
CA ASN A 375 2.79 22.49 -7.97
C ASN A 375 1.66 23.54 -8.07
N GLY A 376 0.40 23.10 -7.89
CA GLY A 376 -0.79 23.97 -7.96
C GLY A 376 -0.92 24.96 -6.80
N GLY A 377 -0.12 24.80 -5.73
CA GLY A 377 -0.14 25.67 -4.56
C GLY A 377 -1.46 25.69 -3.77
N PRO A 378 -2.32 24.63 -3.80
CA PRO A 378 -3.54 24.67 -3.00
C PRO A 378 -3.18 24.72 -1.51
N ARG A 379 -3.86 25.58 -0.77
CA ARG A 379 -3.76 25.61 0.69
C ARG A 379 -4.38 24.35 1.28
N ALA A 380 -3.99 23.94 2.49
CA ALA A 380 -4.46 22.71 3.15
C ALA A 380 -5.99 22.50 3.05
N GLY A 381 -6.81 23.53 3.27
CA GLY A 381 -8.27 23.44 3.14
C GLY A 381 -8.81 23.25 1.72
N GLN A 382 -7.98 23.41 0.69
CA GLN A 382 -8.35 23.22 -0.72
C GLN A 382 -7.99 21.83 -1.24
N LEU A 383 -7.11 21.10 -0.55
CA LEU A 383 -6.65 19.78 -0.98
C LEU A 383 -7.78 18.76 -1.06
N LEU A 384 -8.67 18.74 -0.06
CA LEU A 384 -9.85 17.87 -0.05
C LEU A 384 -10.75 18.15 -1.26
N ASN A 385 -11.05 19.42 -1.52
CA ASN A 385 -11.89 19.80 -2.66
C ASN A 385 -11.22 19.44 -4.00
N ALA A 386 -9.91 19.65 -4.12
CA ALA A 386 -9.16 19.26 -5.33
C ALA A 386 -9.23 17.75 -5.56
N LEU A 387 -8.99 16.93 -4.53
CA LEU A 387 -9.07 15.47 -4.62
C LEU A 387 -10.48 14.97 -4.97
N GLN A 388 -11.53 15.63 -4.48
CA GLN A 388 -12.91 15.23 -4.72
C GLN A 388 -13.42 15.59 -6.13
N HIS A 389 -12.92 16.67 -6.74
CA HIS A 389 -13.53 17.26 -7.93
C HIS A 389 -12.60 17.42 -9.13
N THR A 390 -11.29 17.16 -8.97
CA THR A 390 -10.33 17.30 -10.07
C THR A 390 -10.00 15.95 -10.69
N THR A 391 -9.83 15.94 -12.01
CA THR A 391 -9.18 14.84 -12.72
C THR A 391 -7.71 15.21 -12.92
N PHE A 392 -6.81 14.42 -12.36
CA PHE A 392 -5.38 14.60 -12.47
C PHE A 392 -4.85 13.83 -13.68
N ASN A 393 -4.07 14.49 -14.53
CA ASN A 393 -3.48 13.87 -15.72
C ASN A 393 -2.08 13.37 -15.37
N THR A 394 -1.92 12.06 -15.26
CA THR A 394 -0.63 11.44 -14.91
C THR A 394 -0.06 10.66 -16.09
N PRO A 395 1.27 10.39 -16.10
CA PRO A 395 1.87 9.51 -17.12
C PRO A 395 1.27 8.09 -17.16
N LEU A 396 0.62 7.66 -16.06
CA LEU A 396 -0.05 6.36 -15.95
C LEU A 396 -1.55 6.42 -16.30
N GLY A 397 -2.04 7.56 -16.75
CA GLY A 397 -3.43 7.80 -17.09
C GLY A 397 -4.11 8.85 -16.21
N ALA A 398 -5.36 9.15 -16.53
CA ALA A 398 -6.19 10.08 -15.76
C ALA A 398 -6.57 9.47 -14.42
N VAL A 399 -6.47 10.25 -13.35
CA VAL A 399 -6.81 9.87 -11.97
C VAL A 399 -7.95 10.73 -11.49
N SER A 400 -9.05 10.12 -11.12
CA SER A 400 -10.18 10.77 -10.46
C SER A 400 -10.82 9.82 -9.46
N PHE A 401 -11.56 10.38 -8.51
CA PHE A 401 -12.17 9.61 -7.44
C PHE A 401 -13.70 9.69 -7.51
N ASP A 402 -14.34 8.61 -7.08
CA ASP A 402 -15.75 8.57 -6.78
C ASP A 402 -15.93 8.18 -5.31
N ARG A 403 -16.37 9.15 -4.48
CA ARG A 403 -16.48 8.96 -3.03
C ARG A 403 -15.21 8.38 -2.39
N GLY A 404 -14.06 8.90 -2.79
CA GLY A 404 -12.77 8.45 -2.30
C GLY A 404 -12.19 7.19 -2.95
N GLU A 405 -12.91 6.52 -3.84
CA GLU A 405 -12.44 5.36 -4.60
C GLU A 405 -11.82 5.77 -5.93
N LEU A 406 -10.62 5.26 -6.25
CA LEU A 406 -10.01 5.47 -7.56
C LEU A 406 -10.88 4.87 -8.66
N ARG A 407 -11.26 5.67 -9.66
CA ARG A 407 -11.93 5.15 -10.86
C ARG A 407 -10.94 4.33 -11.68
N GLY A 408 -11.34 3.09 -12.02
CA GLY A 408 -10.52 2.20 -12.83
C GLY A 408 -9.36 1.54 -12.08
N ALA A 409 -9.45 1.40 -10.76
CA ALA A 409 -8.56 0.54 -10.00
C ALA A 409 -8.62 -0.90 -10.55
N MET A 410 -7.45 -1.56 -10.68
CA MET A 410 -7.33 -2.85 -11.37
C MET A 410 -6.77 -3.93 -10.45
N THR A 411 -7.28 -5.14 -10.64
CA THR A 411 -6.75 -6.36 -10.03
C THR A 411 -5.97 -7.20 -11.05
N CYS A 412 -5.04 -7.99 -10.55
CA CYS A 412 -4.27 -8.96 -11.33
C CYS A 412 -4.11 -10.23 -10.52
N VAL A 413 -4.13 -11.38 -11.19
CA VAL A 413 -3.82 -12.66 -10.57
C VAL A 413 -2.38 -13.04 -10.90
N TRP A 414 -1.66 -13.48 -9.89
CA TRP A 414 -0.25 -13.86 -9.93
C TRP A 414 -0.10 -15.33 -9.58
N THR A 415 1.00 -15.95 -9.97
CA THR A 415 1.39 -17.29 -9.52
C THR A 415 2.87 -17.29 -9.12
N PRO A 416 3.27 -18.04 -8.08
CA PRO A 416 4.68 -18.22 -7.75
C PRO A 416 5.45 -18.87 -8.89
N GLY A 417 6.66 -18.38 -9.13
CA GLY A 417 7.60 -18.89 -10.10
C GLY A 417 9.01 -18.99 -9.50
N PRO A 418 10.02 -19.34 -10.29
CA PRO A 418 11.39 -19.54 -9.82
C PRO A 418 12.03 -18.23 -9.32
N THR A 419 11.66 -17.10 -9.87
CA THR A 419 12.24 -15.77 -9.56
C THR A 419 11.29 -14.86 -8.79
N GLY A 420 10.11 -15.35 -8.38
CA GLY A 420 9.09 -14.58 -7.70
C GLY A 420 7.70 -14.77 -8.31
N LEU A 421 6.83 -13.78 -8.11
CA LEU A 421 5.47 -13.80 -8.65
C LEU A 421 5.47 -13.38 -10.13
N THR A 422 4.73 -14.13 -10.95
CA THR A 422 4.49 -13.81 -12.37
C THR A 422 3.00 -13.63 -12.61
N PRO A 423 2.55 -12.67 -13.45
CA PRO A 423 1.15 -12.51 -13.78
C PRO A 423 0.60 -13.76 -14.46
N VAL A 424 -0.62 -14.13 -14.12
CA VAL A 424 -1.36 -15.16 -14.86
C VAL A 424 -2.03 -14.47 -16.04
N THR A 425 -1.63 -14.83 -17.25
CA THR A 425 -2.33 -14.37 -18.47
C THR A 425 -3.76 -14.91 -18.48
N ARG A 426 -4.71 -14.06 -18.82
CA ARG A 426 -6.13 -14.40 -18.92
C ARG A 426 -6.39 -15.41 -20.02
#